data_d30f07069c76a9259d585920f6fb8f71
#
_entry.id   d30f07069c76a9259d585920f6fb8f71
#
_cell.length_a   1.000
_cell.length_b   1.000
_cell.length_c   1.000
_cell.angle_alpha   90.00
_cell.angle_beta   90.00
_cell.angle_gamma   90.00
#
_symmetry.space_group_name_H-M   'P 1'
#
loop_
_entity.id
_entity.type
_entity.pdbx_description
1 polymer ?
#
loop_
_entity_poly.entity_id
_entity_poly.type
_entity_poly.pdbx_seq_one_letter_code
_entity_poly.pdbx_strand_id
1 'polypeptide(L)'
;MDKQHEKEKLKFQVERIAFFSDAVIAIALTLLIIEIKAPKIETGSTFSDQIAQLTHLIPEFIAFIISFLIILLQWKKHHHLFGNIINYDEKLITLNSIFLFAIAIVPFSTSYFAHNTSTEFYLPIIVYGSNL
;
A
#
# COMPACT_ATOMS: atom_id res chain seq x y z
N MET A 1 25.63 -27.09 -21.18
CA MET A 1 25.74 -26.71 -19.73
C MET A 1 25.53 -25.21 -19.51
N ASP A 2 25.93 -24.39 -20.43
CA ASP A 2 25.91 -22.94 -20.30
C ASP A 2 24.50 -22.30 -20.31
N LYS A 3 23.63 -22.70 -21.24
CA LYS A 3 22.28 -22.13 -21.40
C LYS A 3 21.32 -22.43 -20.24
N GLN A 4 21.49 -23.53 -19.55
CA GLN A 4 20.65 -23.89 -18.41
C GLN A 4 21.05 -23.08 -17.18
N HIS A 5 22.34 -22.92 -16.97
CA HIS A 5 22.88 -22.10 -15.88
C HIS A 5 22.52 -20.60 -16.03
N GLU A 6 22.51 -20.10 -17.26
CA GLU A 6 22.09 -18.74 -17.57
C GLU A 6 20.59 -18.51 -17.28
N LYS A 7 19.74 -19.47 -17.66
CA LYS A 7 18.29 -19.43 -17.35
C LYS A 7 18.02 -19.44 -15.83
N GLU A 8 18.72 -20.28 -15.08
CA GLU A 8 18.61 -20.33 -13.63
C GLU A 8 19.04 -19.02 -12.96
N LYS A 9 20.10 -18.40 -13.46
CA LYS A 9 20.57 -17.11 -13.00
C LYS A 9 19.56 -16.00 -13.26
N LEU A 10 18.97 -15.94 -14.44
CA LEU A 10 17.94 -14.97 -14.79
C LEU A 10 16.70 -15.14 -13.91
N LYS A 11 16.23 -16.37 -13.72
CA LYS A 11 15.12 -16.68 -12.84
C LYS A 11 15.38 -16.21 -11.40
N PHE A 12 16.56 -16.49 -10.88
CA PHE A 12 16.96 -16.05 -9.55
C PHE A 12 16.96 -14.51 -9.40
N GLN A 13 17.37 -13.77 -10.43
CA GLN A 13 17.33 -12.31 -10.42
C GLN A 13 15.88 -11.78 -10.38
N VAL A 14 14.97 -12.38 -11.16
CA VAL A 14 13.54 -12.01 -11.14
C VAL A 14 12.93 -12.31 -9.77
N GLU A 15 13.23 -13.46 -9.17
CA GLU A 15 12.77 -13.82 -7.83
C GLU A 15 13.24 -12.82 -6.76
N ARG A 16 14.47 -12.34 -6.84
CA ARG A 16 14.99 -11.31 -5.92
C ARG A 16 14.21 -10.00 -6.01
N ILE A 17 13.86 -9.56 -7.21
CA ILE A 17 13.04 -8.36 -7.41
C ILE A 17 11.63 -8.59 -6.82
N ALA A 18 11.04 -9.75 -7.05
CA ALA A 18 9.75 -10.11 -6.51
C ALA A 18 9.75 -10.08 -4.97
N PHE A 19 10.74 -10.68 -4.32
CA PHE A 19 10.88 -10.67 -2.86
C PHE A 19 11.10 -9.28 -2.29
N PHE A 20 11.91 -8.46 -2.95
CA PHE A 20 12.06 -7.06 -2.57
C PHE A 20 10.74 -6.29 -2.67
N SER A 21 9.99 -6.51 -3.74
CA SER A 21 8.68 -5.90 -3.94
C SER A 21 7.68 -6.33 -2.86
N ASP A 22 7.63 -7.61 -2.53
CA ASP A 22 6.77 -8.15 -1.49
C ASP A 22 7.09 -7.52 -0.12
N ALA A 23 8.37 -7.32 0.18
CA ALA A 23 8.80 -6.65 1.42
C ALA A 23 8.33 -5.19 1.47
N VAL A 24 8.51 -4.43 0.40
CA VAL A 24 8.05 -3.01 0.33
C VAL A 24 6.55 -2.91 0.47
N ILE A 25 5.79 -3.77 -0.22
CA ILE A 25 4.33 -3.80 -0.15
C ILE A 25 3.84 -4.17 1.25
N ALA A 26 4.46 -5.17 1.89
CA ALA A 26 4.13 -5.56 3.26
C ALA A 26 4.37 -4.42 4.26
N ILE A 27 5.46 -3.67 4.11
CA ILE A 27 5.73 -2.49 4.94
C ILE A 27 4.68 -1.40 4.70
N ALA A 28 4.32 -1.11 3.45
CA ALA A 28 3.28 -0.14 3.13
C ALA A 28 1.93 -0.52 3.74
N LEU A 29 1.54 -1.80 3.71
CA LEU A 29 0.32 -2.30 4.36
C LEU A 29 0.32 -2.08 5.87
N THR A 30 1.45 -2.32 6.52
CA THR A 30 1.57 -2.15 7.97
C THR A 30 1.65 -0.68 8.40
N LEU A 31 2.20 0.19 7.56
CA LEU A 31 2.25 1.63 7.82
C LEU A 31 0.85 2.28 7.80
N LEU A 32 -0.10 1.73 7.06
CA LEU A 32 -1.46 2.26 7.00
C LEU A 32 -2.13 2.36 8.39
N ILE A 33 -1.94 1.38 9.25
CA ILE A 33 -2.57 1.39 10.58
C ILE A 33 -1.92 2.40 11.53
N ILE A 34 -0.64 2.70 11.33
CA ILE A 34 0.11 3.66 12.16
C ILE A 34 -0.39 5.09 11.93
N GLU A 35 -0.96 5.37 10.77
CA GLU A 35 -1.54 6.67 10.46
C GLU A 35 -2.81 6.97 11.25
N ILE A 36 -3.51 5.95 11.77
CA ILE A 36 -4.67 6.12 12.65
C ILE A 36 -4.17 6.42 14.05
N LYS A 37 -4.40 7.64 14.50
CA LYS A 37 -3.96 8.08 15.84
C LYS A 37 -5.01 7.75 16.88
N ALA A 38 -4.63 7.00 17.91
CA ALA A 38 -5.50 6.73 19.03
C ALA A 38 -5.90 8.06 19.73
N PRO A 39 -7.17 8.23 20.11
CA PRO A 39 -7.62 9.44 20.79
C PRO A 39 -6.95 9.55 22.19
N LYS A 40 -6.59 10.77 22.58
CA LYS A 40 -6.07 11.04 23.92
C LYS A 40 -7.27 11.16 24.86
N ILE A 41 -7.36 10.22 25.80
CA ILE A 41 -8.38 10.29 26.86
C ILE A 41 -7.93 11.32 27.90
N GLU A 42 -8.66 12.40 28.03
CA GLU A 42 -8.39 13.43 29.05
C GLU A 42 -8.88 12.97 30.41
N THR A 43 -8.16 13.38 31.47
CA THR A 43 -8.52 13.05 32.85
C THR A 43 -9.85 13.73 33.19
N GLY A 44 -10.88 12.93 33.50
CA GLY A 44 -12.24 13.41 33.78
C GLY A 44 -13.23 13.33 32.64
N SER A 45 -12.83 12.79 31.47
CA SER A 45 -13.77 12.52 30.37
C SER A 45 -14.79 11.45 30.78
N THR A 46 -16.05 11.69 30.43
CA THR A 46 -17.14 10.72 30.68
C THR A 46 -17.06 9.58 29.65
N PHE A 47 -17.75 8.47 29.95
CA PHE A 47 -17.86 7.37 29.00
C PHE A 47 -18.46 7.81 27.63
N SER A 48 -19.43 8.76 27.69
CA SER A 48 -20.02 9.33 26.48
C SER A 48 -19.00 10.09 25.62
N ASP A 49 -18.09 10.86 26.27
CA ASP A 49 -17.05 11.59 25.56
C ASP A 49 -16.05 10.63 24.89
N GLN A 50 -15.73 9.51 25.54
CA GLN A 50 -14.85 8.47 24.99
C GLN A 50 -15.47 7.80 23.76
N ILE A 51 -16.77 7.50 23.81
CA ILE A 51 -17.49 6.95 22.65
C ILE A 51 -17.54 7.96 21.53
N ALA A 52 -17.79 9.23 21.80
CA ALA A 52 -17.77 10.27 20.78
C ALA A 52 -16.39 10.39 20.09
N GLN A 53 -15.31 10.33 20.84
CA GLN A 53 -13.96 10.34 20.27
C GLN A 53 -13.67 9.12 19.39
N LEU A 54 -14.15 7.93 19.79
CA LEU A 54 -14.00 6.73 18.96
C LEU A 54 -14.82 6.79 17.66
N THR A 55 -16.02 7.39 17.72
CA THR A 55 -16.83 7.58 16.51
C THR A 55 -16.20 8.53 15.51
N HIS A 56 -15.41 9.51 15.97
CA HIS A 56 -14.66 10.39 15.08
C HIS A 56 -13.55 9.66 14.28
N LEU A 57 -13.09 8.49 14.74
CA LEU A 57 -12.11 7.67 14.00
C LEU A 57 -12.72 6.80 12.90
N ILE A 58 -14.05 6.68 12.84
CA ILE A 58 -14.70 5.82 11.83
C ILE A 58 -14.28 6.16 10.39
N PRO A 59 -14.24 7.44 9.96
CA PRO A 59 -13.78 7.77 8.61
C PRO A 59 -12.33 7.35 8.34
N GLU A 60 -11.43 7.49 9.33
CA GLU A 60 -10.03 7.04 9.22
C GLU A 60 -9.93 5.52 9.08
N PHE A 61 -10.73 4.77 9.84
CA PHE A 61 -10.80 3.31 9.72
C PHE A 61 -11.36 2.87 8.36
N ILE A 62 -12.37 3.54 7.83
CA ILE A 62 -12.90 3.26 6.50
C ILE A 62 -11.84 3.52 5.43
N ALA A 63 -11.14 4.66 5.50
CA ALA A 63 -10.05 5.00 4.59
C ALA A 63 -8.92 3.96 4.66
N PHE A 64 -8.55 3.52 5.88
CA PHE A 64 -7.59 2.46 6.11
C PHE A 64 -8.01 1.15 5.42
N ILE A 65 -9.23 0.67 5.65
CA ILE A 65 -9.72 -0.58 5.07
C ILE A 65 -9.69 -0.53 3.53
N ILE A 66 -10.17 0.57 2.94
CA ILE A 66 -10.20 0.75 1.49
C ILE A 66 -8.77 0.74 0.94
N SER A 67 -7.86 1.51 1.51
CA SER A 67 -6.47 1.59 1.08
C SER A 67 -5.74 0.26 1.24
N PHE A 68 -5.98 -0.46 2.33
CA PHE A 68 -5.44 -1.80 2.57
C PHE A 68 -5.88 -2.78 1.49
N LEU A 69 -7.16 -2.80 1.16
CA LEU A 69 -7.69 -3.67 0.11
C LEU A 69 -7.14 -3.30 -1.27
N ILE A 70 -6.97 -2.01 -1.57
CA ILE A 70 -6.38 -1.56 -2.84
C ILE A 70 -4.93 -2.04 -2.95
N ILE A 71 -4.10 -1.85 -1.93
CA ILE A 71 -2.71 -2.33 -1.95
C ILE A 71 -2.67 -3.85 -2.07
N LEU A 72 -3.53 -4.57 -1.35
CA LEU A 72 -3.60 -6.03 -1.42
C LEU A 72 -3.96 -6.54 -2.82
N LEU A 73 -4.91 -5.87 -3.50
CA LEU A 73 -5.26 -6.18 -4.89
C LEU A 73 -4.11 -5.89 -5.85
N GLN A 74 -3.37 -4.80 -5.65
CA GLN A 74 -2.18 -4.48 -6.43
C GLN A 74 -1.07 -5.50 -6.20
N TRP A 75 -0.84 -5.92 -4.96
CA TRP A 75 0.09 -6.99 -4.65
C TRP A 75 -0.28 -8.29 -5.37
N LYS A 76 -1.55 -8.69 -5.34
CA LYS A 76 -2.01 -9.90 -6.02
C LYS A 76 -1.75 -9.85 -7.54
N LYS A 77 -2.01 -8.71 -8.19
CA LYS A 77 -1.70 -8.50 -9.61
C LYS A 77 -0.19 -8.55 -9.87
N HIS A 78 0.60 -7.86 -9.06
CA HIS A 78 2.05 -7.85 -9.14
C HIS A 78 2.64 -9.24 -8.97
N HIS A 79 2.20 -9.99 -7.97
CA HIS A 79 2.63 -11.36 -7.74
C HIS A 79 2.33 -12.28 -8.93
N HIS A 80 1.13 -12.16 -9.50
CA HIS A 80 0.75 -12.93 -10.69
C HIS A 80 1.60 -12.57 -11.92
N LEU A 81 1.87 -11.27 -12.14
CA LEU A 81 2.73 -10.81 -13.23
C LEU A 81 4.14 -11.36 -13.11
N PHE A 82 4.75 -11.26 -11.93
CA PHE A 82 6.12 -11.76 -11.69
C PHE A 82 6.24 -13.27 -11.83
N GLY A 83 5.17 -14.02 -11.54
CA GLY A 83 5.13 -15.46 -11.80
C GLY A 83 5.27 -15.85 -13.30
N ASN A 84 4.98 -14.93 -14.21
CA ASN A 84 5.04 -15.14 -15.66
C ASN A 84 6.26 -14.48 -16.33
N ILE A 85 7.06 -13.71 -15.60
CA ILE A 85 8.25 -13.04 -16.14
C ILE A 85 9.42 -14.01 -16.13
N ILE A 86 10.03 -14.20 -17.30
CA ILE A 86 11.19 -15.07 -17.50
C ILE A 86 12.46 -14.25 -17.72
N ASN A 87 12.32 -13.05 -18.28
CA ASN A 87 13.46 -12.21 -18.67
C ASN A 87 13.70 -11.10 -17.65
N TYR A 88 14.95 -10.97 -17.27
CA TYR A 88 15.45 -9.89 -16.42
C TYR A 88 16.10 -8.82 -17.31
N ASP A 89 15.62 -7.58 -17.21
CA ASP A 89 16.22 -6.42 -17.86
C ASP A 89 16.13 -5.16 -16.96
N GLU A 90 16.90 -4.13 -17.30
CA GLU A 90 16.90 -2.87 -16.56
C GLU A 90 15.55 -2.14 -16.61
N LYS A 91 14.79 -2.34 -17.68
CA LYS A 91 13.46 -1.77 -17.83
C LYS A 91 12.48 -2.36 -16.83
N LEU A 92 12.57 -3.66 -16.57
CA LEU A 92 11.78 -4.34 -15.53
C LEU A 92 12.06 -3.72 -14.16
N ILE A 93 13.33 -3.51 -13.81
CA ILE A 93 13.73 -2.90 -12.54
C ILE A 93 13.16 -1.49 -12.42
N THR A 94 13.29 -0.69 -13.46
CA THR A 94 12.82 0.70 -13.47
C THR A 94 11.31 0.79 -13.29
N LEU A 95 10.55 -0.01 -14.06
CA LEU A 95 9.09 -0.04 -13.97
C LEU A 95 8.62 -0.53 -12.59
N ASN A 96 9.27 -1.56 -12.06
CA ASN A 96 8.99 -2.07 -10.73
C ASN A 96 9.27 -1.02 -9.65
N SER A 97 10.37 -0.27 -9.77
CA SER A 97 10.73 0.80 -8.83
C SER A 97 9.69 1.93 -8.82
N ILE A 98 9.18 2.32 -9.98
CA ILE A 98 8.10 3.32 -10.10
C ILE A 98 6.82 2.79 -9.43
N PHE A 99 6.47 1.54 -9.68
CA PHE A 99 5.32 0.91 -9.04
C PHE A 99 5.46 0.89 -7.51
N LEU A 100 6.62 0.47 -6.99
CA LEU A 100 6.87 0.43 -5.54
C LEU A 100 6.86 1.83 -4.91
N PHE A 101 7.37 2.84 -5.62
CA PHE A 101 7.28 4.22 -5.16
C PHE A 101 5.83 4.68 -5.03
N ALA A 102 4.98 4.36 -6.01
CA ALA A 102 3.55 4.65 -5.96
C ALA A 102 2.87 3.96 -4.76
N ILE A 103 3.19 2.69 -4.50
CA ILE A 103 2.68 1.95 -3.33
C ILE A 103 3.14 2.58 -2.01
N ALA A 104 4.41 2.97 -1.92
CA ALA A 104 4.99 3.54 -0.69
C ALA A 104 4.35 4.89 -0.29
N ILE A 105 3.79 5.63 -1.24
CA ILE A 105 3.10 6.91 -0.98
C ILE A 105 1.66 6.70 -0.46
N VAL A 106 1.05 5.53 -0.69
CA VAL A 106 -0.37 5.30 -0.33
C VAL A 106 -0.67 5.57 1.14
N PRO A 107 0.14 5.12 2.14
CA PRO A 107 -0.14 5.42 3.54
C PRO A 107 -0.23 6.93 3.82
N PHE A 108 0.72 7.71 3.32
CA PHE A 108 0.71 9.16 3.46
C PHE A 108 -0.54 9.79 2.80
N SER A 109 -0.87 9.37 1.58
CA SER A 109 -2.04 9.89 0.87
C SER A 109 -3.33 9.55 1.62
N THR A 110 -3.44 8.34 2.16
CA THR A 110 -4.60 7.91 2.96
C THR A 110 -4.78 8.79 4.19
N SER A 111 -3.70 9.01 4.94
CA SER A 111 -3.71 9.89 6.12
C SER A 111 -4.10 11.32 5.76
N TYR A 112 -3.47 11.88 4.73
CA TYR A 112 -3.77 13.24 4.27
C TYR A 112 -5.25 13.43 3.93
N PHE A 113 -5.83 12.49 3.20
CA PHE A 113 -7.24 12.57 2.83
C PHE A 113 -8.18 12.33 4.01
N ALA A 114 -7.88 11.39 4.89
CA ALA A 114 -8.69 11.10 6.07
C ALA A 114 -8.82 12.33 7.00
N HIS A 115 -7.76 13.14 7.12
CA HIS A 115 -7.76 14.34 7.97
C HIS A 115 -8.38 15.57 7.30
N ASN A 116 -8.42 15.62 5.96
CA ASN A 116 -8.89 16.81 5.23
C ASN A 116 -10.28 16.63 4.59
N THR A 117 -11.04 15.61 4.95
CA THR A 117 -12.35 15.28 4.35
C THR A 117 -13.51 16.20 4.72
N SER A 118 -13.27 17.45 5.07
CA SER A 118 -14.38 18.37 5.30
C SER A 118 -15.07 18.91 4.04
N THR A 119 -14.50 18.75 2.83
CA THR A 119 -15.13 19.31 1.62
C THR A 119 -14.72 18.63 0.33
N GLU A 120 -14.90 17.67 -0.21
CA GLU A 120 -14.73 17.14 -1.59
C GLU A 120 -14.14 15.74 -1.70
N PHE A 121 -15.04 14.79 -1.63
CA PHE A 121 -14.80 13.36 -1.71
C PHE A 121 -14.35 12.82 -3.09
N TYR A 122 -14.16 13.68 -4.12
CA TYR A 122 -14.00 13.20 -5.49
C TYR A 122 -12.55 12.96 -5.94
N LEU A 123 -11.59 13.67 -5.37
CA LEU A 123 -10.17 13.55 -5.78
C LEU A 123 -9.52 12.20 -5.44
N PRO A 124 -9.78 11.58 -4.27
CA PRO A 124 -9.20 10.27 -3.95
C PRO A 124 -9.63 9.15 -4.89
N ILE A 125 -10.90 9.16 -5.30
CA ILE A 125 -11.47 8.14 -6.19
C ILE A 125 -10.83 8.24 -7.58
N ILE A 126 -10.54 9.46 -8.06
CA ILE A 126 -9.91 9.68 -9.36
C ILE A 126 -8.44 9.24 -9.35
N VAL A 127 -7.70 9.56 -8.29
CA VAL A 127 -6.28 9.17 -8.16
C VAL A 127 -6.14 7.65 -7.99
N TYR A 128 -7.01 7.00 -7.23
CA TYR A 128 -7.02 5.55 -7.09
C TYR A 128 -7.60 4.84 -8.32
N GLY A 129 -8.59 5.43 -8.99
CA GLY A 129 -9.21 4.86 -10.18
C GLY A 129 -8.31 4.93 -11.42
N SER A 130 -7.40 5.91 -11.52
CA SER A 130 -6.44 6.03 -12.63
C SER A 130 -5.30 5.01 -12.56
N ASN A 131 -5.10 4.35 -11.43
CA ASN A 131 -4.10 3.29 -11.23
C ASN A 131 -4.66 1.86 -11.39
N LEU A 132 -5.91 1.72 -11.75
CA LEU A 132 -6.56 0.45 -12.07
C LEU A 132 -6.56 0.21 -13.58
#